data_24559b2d9e09127af98a5e620e222df8
#
_entry.id   24559b2d9e09127af98a5e620e222df8
#
_cell.length_a   1.000
_cell.length_b   1.000
_cell.length_c   1.000
_cell.angle_alpha   90.00
_cell.angle_beta   90.00
_cell.angle_gamma   90.00
#
_symmetry.space_group_name_H-M   'P 1'
#
loop_
_entity.id
_entity.type
_entity.pdbx_description
1 polymer ?
#
loop_
_entity_poly.entity_id
_entity_poly.type
_entity_poly.pdbx_seq_one_letter_code
_entity_poly.pdbx_strand_id
1 'polypeptide(L)'
;MAQYRITQIEDYGPLVGRERVERIREKARKFKDLRVANFNSTYYGGGVAEMISSLTLLMNSLGLRTEWRVIQGTADFFSITKKMHNALQGGKIDLSGIKKEIFEQVIYENSVRNFLEHDFVIVHDPQPLPLIEHYEKDCPWIWRCHIDLSRPNEEMSKYLRRWIDKYDAVIVSSEEYKHEMKPPQHVFMPAINPFNIKNRELSDKEIDERLAHYKIPTDLPLVVQISRFDPWKDPEGVVKAFKLARKEVEATLVLLGNFATDDPEGSKIFESLREGFGLTVAEAMWKRTPVIGGDVGGIRYQIEDGVNGFLVSSIEEAAEPIVRLLKDKKLREELGKKARETVRKKFLLTRYVENYLDLFETFSR
;
A
#
# COMPACT_ATOMS: atom_id res chain seq x y z
N MET A 1 21.92 -15.06 18.56
CA MET A 1 20.51 -14.89 18.13
C MET A 1 20.18 -13.40 18.21
N ALA A 2 19.87 -12.75 17.10
CA ALA A 2 19.40 -11.38 17.13
C ALA A 2 18.05 -11.39 17.88
N GLN A 3 17.97 -10.65 18.97
CA GLN A 3 16.75 -10.54 19.76
C GLN A 3 15.75 -9.71 18.92
N TYR A 4 14.76 -10.34 18.32
CA TYR A 4 13.67 -9.65 17.62
C TYR A 4 12.88 -8.85 18.66
N ARG A 5 13.11 -7.55 18.73
CA ARG A 5 12.29 -6.64 19.53
C ARG A 5 11.31 -5.90 18.64
N ILE A 6 10.15 -5.57 19.20
CA ILE A 6 9.16 -4.72 18.52
C ILE A 6 9.78 -3.33 18.33
N THR A 7 9.67 -2.77 17.12
CA THR A 7 10.11 -1.42 16.80
C THR A 7 9.36 -0.41 17.65
N GLN A 8 10.10 0.45 18.34
CA GLN A 8 9.56 1.54 19.17
C GLN A 8 9.64 2.87 18.40
N ILE A 9 8.86 3.86 18.81
CA ILE A 9 8.89 5.18 18.19
C ILE A 9 10.28 5.82 18.28
N GLU A 10 11.05 5.53 19.33
CA GLU A 10 12.42 6.02 19.55
C GLU A 10 13.38 5.57 18.44
N ASP A 11 13.18 4.41 17.87
CA ASP A 11 14.02 3.86 16.80
C ASP A 11 13.98 4.73 15.54
N TYR A 12 12.90 5.48 15.37
CA TYR A 12 12.75 6.43 14.26
C TYR A 12 13.54 7.73 14.46
N GLY A 13 14.01 8.04 15.69
CA GLY A 13 14.72 9.27 16.00
C GLY A 13 15.86 9.62 15.04
N PRO A 14 16.78 8.68 14.70
CA PRO A 14 17.83 8.90 13.72
C PRO A 14 17.34 9.22 12.30
N LEU A 15 16.12 8.79 11.96
CA LEU A 15 15.55 8.94 10.60
C LEU A 15 14.75 10.24 10.46
N VAL A 16 13.94 10.60 11.46
CA VAL A 16 12.95 11.69 11.36
C VAL A 16 13.23 12.86 12.30
N GLY A 17 14.25 12.74 13.15
CA GLY A 17 14.59 13.73 14.19
C GLY A 17 13.86 13.49 15.50
N ARG A 18 14.52 13.83 16.61
CA ARG A 18 13.97 13.65 17.99
C ARG A 18 12.73 14.50 18.22
N GLU A 19 12.69 15.71 17.70
CA GLU A 19 11.55 16.61 17.81
C GLU A 19 10.26 15.98 17.29
N ARG A 20 10.32 15.32 16.13
CA ARG A 20 9.15 14.64 15.57
C ARG A 20 8.71 13.45 16.41
N VAL A 21 9.66 12.68 16.91
CA VAL A 21 9.37 11.55 17.80
C VAL A 21 8.66 12.02 19.06
N GLU A 22 9.15 13.09 19.69
CA GLU A 22 8.53 13.63 20.90
C GLU A 22 7.13 14.19 20.65
N ARG A 23 6.95 14.94 19.54
CA ARG A 23 5.62 15.43 19.15
C ARG A 23 4.61 14.28 18.95
N ILE A 24 5.00 13.18 18.30
CA ILE A 24 4.13 12.00 18.14
C ILE A 24 3.80 11.38 19.50
N ARG A 25 4.79 11.27 20.38
CA ARG A 25 4.61 10.74 21.73
C ARG A 25 3.66 11.60 22.55
N GLU A 26 3.80 12.92 22.50
CA GLU A 26 2.89 13.86 23.19
C GLU A 26 1.46 13.73 22.69
N LYS A 27 1.27 13.64 21.36
CA LYS A 27 -0.06 13.38 20.78
C LYS A 27 -0.63 12.05 21.29
N ALA A 28 0.17 10.99 21.26
CA ALA A 28 -0.27 9.65 21.67
C ALA A 28 -0.63 9.56 23.16
N ARG A 29 0.01 10.35 24.03
CA ARG A 29 -0.34 10.41 25.48
C ARG A 29 -1.81 10.76 25.73
N LYS A 30 -2.44 11.55 24.84
CA LYS A 30 -3.87 11.91 24.93
C LYS A 30 -4.77 10.69 24.73
N PHE A 31 -4.28 9.68 24.04
CA PHE A 31 -4.98 8.46 23.62
C PHE A 31 -4.47 7.21 24.34
N LYS A 32 -3.84 7.39 25.50
CA LYS A 32 -3.38 6.24 26.28
C LYS A 32 -4.57 5.32 26.60
N ASP A 33 -4.36 4.02 26.39
CA ASP A 33 -5.36 2.97 26.59
C ASP A 33 -6.57 3.01 25.63
N LEU A 34 -6.60 3.95 24.66
CA LEU A 34 -7.65 4.03 23.63
C LEU A 34 -7.68 2.71 22.82
N ARG A 35 -8.86 2.11 22.72
CA ARG A 35 -9.09 0.84 22.02
C ARG A 35 -9.47 1.08 20.57
N VAL A 36 -8.64 0.59 19.64
CA VAL A 36 -8.84 0.76 18.20
C VAL A 36 -8.95 -0.61 17.53
N ALA A 37 -10.05 -0.90 16.87
CA ALA A 37 -10.19 -2.09 16.03
C ALA A 37 -9.90 -1.76 14.56
N ASN A 38 -9.02 -2.54 13.92
CA ASN A 38 -8.81 -2.52 12.47
C ASN A 38 -9.38 -3.80 11.85
N PHE A 39 -10.29 -3.67 10.90
CA PHE A 39 -10.86 -4.80 10.14
C PHE A 39 -10.36 -4.78 8.70
N ASN A 40 -9.84 -5.92 8.23
CA ASN A 40 -9.57 -6.14 6.81
C ASN A 40 -9.87 -7.59 6.40
N SER A 41 -9.54 -7.96 5.16
CA SER A 41 -9.90 -9.26 4.57
C SER A 41 -8.80 -10.33 4.65
N THR A 42 -7.57 -10.00 5.06
CA THR A 42 -6.47 -10.97 5.09
C THR A 42 -5.35 -10.57 6.05
N TYR A 43 -4.69 -11.56 6.66
CA TYR A 43 -3.44 -11.38 7.41
C TYR A 43 -2.20 -11.40 6.52
N TYR A 44 -2.31 -11.94 5.29
CA TYR A 44 -1.18 -12.22 4.44
C TYR A 44 -1.38 -11.63 3.04
N GLY A 45 -0.26 -11.27 2.42
CA GLY A 45 -0.23 -10.80 1.05
C GLY A 45 -0.62 -9.33 0.88
N GLY A 46 0.19 -8.61 0.11
CA GLY A 46 -0.04 -7.22 -0.24
C GLY A 46 0.37 -6.18 0.79
N GLY A 47 0.45 -4.95 0.32
CA GLY A 47 0.94 -3.82 1.11
C GLY A 47 -0.01 -3.41 2.26
N VAL A 48 -1.31 -3.66 2.12
CA VAL A 48 -2.32 -3.28 3.13
C VAL A 48 -2.12 -4.05 4.43
N ALA A 49 -2.01 -5.39 4.36
CA ALA A 49 -1.79 -6.24 5.52
C ALA A 49 -0.48 -5.89 6.24
N GLU A 50 0.60 -5.65 5.49
CA GLU A 50 1.89 -5.24 6.04
C GLU A 50 1.82 -3.88 6.75
N MET A 51 1.12 -2.94 6.14
CA MET A 51 0.96 -1.59 6.70
C MET A 51 0.11 -1.64 7.99
N ILE A 52 -1.00 -2.38 8.02
CA ILE A 52 -1.84 -2.55 9.22
C ILE A 52 -1.04 -3.22 10.34
N SER A 53 -0.30 -4.28 10.04
CA SER A 53 0.58 -4.94 11.01
C SER A 53 1.57 -3.98 11.65
N SER A 54 2.30 -3.23 10.82
CA SER A 54 3.28 -2.25 11.30
C SER A 54 2.63 -1.10 12.09
N LEU A 55 1.46 -0.62 11.64
CA LEU A 55 0.69 0.43 12.29
C LEU A 55 0.22 -0.01 13.67
N THR A 56 -0.38 -1.20 13.77
CA THR A 56 -0.86 -1.80 15.03
C THR A 56 0.26 -1.90 16.05
N LEU A 57 1.40 -2.44 15.66
CA LEU A 57 2.55 -2.59 16.56
C LEU A 57 3.08 -1.23 17.04
N LEU A 58 3.17 -0.24 16.15
CA LEU A 58 3.69 1.08 16.51
C LEU A 58 2.69 1.86 17.39
N MET A 59 1.39 1.80 17.11
CA MET A 59 0.37 2.41 17.97
C MET A 59 0.36 1.79 19.37
N ASN A 60 0.48 0.46 19.47
CA ASN A 60 0.57 -0.22 20.75
C ASN A 60 1.83 0.17 21.53
N SER A 61 2.96 0.38 20.85
CA SER A 61 4.19 0.87 21.50
C SER A 61 4.06 2.31 22.03
N LEU A 62 3.11 3.07 21.51
CA LEU A 62 2.77 4.42 21.95
C LEU A 62 1.72 4.46 23.08
N GLY A 63 1.21 3.30 23.51
CA GLY A 63 0.28 3.17 24.62
C GLY A 63 -1.19 3.09 24.25
N LEU A 64 -1.54 3.03 22.94
CA LEU A 64 -2.88 2.68 22.51
C LEU A 64 -3.10 1.16 22.64
N ARG A 65 -4.35 0.72 22.54
CA ARG A 65 -4.74 -0.70 22.48
C ARG A 65 -5.34 -1.00 21.13
N THR A 66 -4.47 -1.15 20.13
CA THR A 66 -4.87 -1.36 18.74
C THR A 66 -4.92 -2.85 18.43
N GLU A 67 -6.03 -3.32 17.90
CA GLU A 67 -6.25 -4.68 17.44
C GLU A 67 -6.34 -4.76 15.93
N TRP A 68 -5.95 -5.90 15.38
CA TRP A 68 -6.12 -6.22 13.97
C TRP A 68 -6.94 -7.49 13.83
N ARG A 69 -8.12 -7.35 13.23
CA ARG A 69 -9.11 -8.39 13.02
C ARG A 69 -9.29 -8.63 11.54
N VAL A 70 -9.43 -9.90 11.16
CA VAL A 70 -9.62 -10.30 9.77
C VAL A 70 -10.95 -11.02 9.63
N ILE A 71 -11.76 -10.57 8.66
CA ILE A 71 -13.02 -11.22 8.33
C ILE A 71 -12.73 -12.59 7.72
N GLN A 72 -13.62 -13.55 8.00
CA GLN A 72 -13.63 -14.88 7.41
C GLN A 72 -14.62 -14.91 6.26
N GLY A 73 -14.26 -15.55 5.15
CA GLY A 73 -15.13 -15.67 3.98
C GLY A 73 -14.89 -16.97 3.23
N THR A 74 -15.85 -17.34 2.41
CA THR A 74 -15.77 -18.47 1.49
C THR A 74 -15.01 -18.09 0.20
N ALA A 75 -14.64 -19.07 -0.61
CA ALA A 75 -14.03 -18.81 -1.92
C ALA A 75 -14.94 -17.94 -2.82
N ASP A 76 -16.27 -18.19 -2.78
CA ASP A 76 -17.25 -17.39 -3.53
C ASP A 76 -17.28 -15.94 -3.07
N PHE A 77 -17.28 -15.71 -1.76
CA PHE A 77 -17.18 -14.35 -1.20
C PHE A 77 -15.93 -13.62 -1.71
N PHE A 78 -14.76 -14.26 -1.65
CA PHE A 78 -13.53 -13.64 -2.13
C PHE A 78 -13.52 -13.44 -3.64
N SER A 79 -14.12 -14.33 -4.43
CA SER A 79 -14.31 -14.14 -5.86
C SER A 79 -15.20 -12.93 -6.17
N ILE A 80 -16.31 -12.76 -5.44
CA ILE A 80 -17.21 -11.61 -5.56
C ILE A 80 -16.47 -10.32 -5.19
N THR A 81 -15.82 -10.28 -4.03
CA THR A 81 -15.15 -9.08 -3.53
C THR A 81 -13.94 -8.68 -4.37
N LYS A 82 -13.27 -9.64 -5.04
CA LYS A 82 -12.24 -9.34 -6.04
C LYS A 82 -12.83 -8.57 -7.23
N LYS A 83 -14.00 -8.98 -7.72
CA LYS A 83 -14.70 -8.26 -8.80
C LYS A 83 -15.15 -6.87 -8.35
N MET A 84 -15.61 -6.74 -7.11
CA MET A 84 -15.94 -5.44 -6.51
C MET A 84 -14.70 -4.52 -6.45
N HIS A 85 -13.56 -5.06 -6.02
CA HIS A 85 -12.29 -4.35 -6.01
C HIS A 85 -11.93 -3.85 -7.42
N ASN A 86 -11.98 -4.73 -8.43
CA ASN A 86 -11.69 -4.36 -9.81
C ASN A 86 -12.67 -3.30 -10.35
N ALA A 87 -13.94 -3.39 -9.98
CA ALA A 87 -14.95 -2.39 -10.37
C ALA A 87 -14.68 -1.01 -9.75
N LEU A 88 -14.21 -0.96 -8.50
CA LEU A 88 -13.78 0.30 -7.89
C LEU A 88 -12.60 0.95 -8.63
N GLN A 89 -11.80 0.16 -9.35
CA GLN A 89 -10.75 0.64 -10.23
C GLN A 89 -11.23 0.89 -11.68
N GLY A 90 -12.55 0.91 -11.94
CA GLY A 90 -13.15 1.20 -13.24
C GLY A 90 -13.49 -0.04 -14.08
N GLY A 91 -13.28 -1.24 -13.56
CA GLY A 91 -13.67 -2.48 -14.23
C GLY A 91 -15.20 -2.62 -14.36
N LYS A 92 -15.63 -3.43 -15.32
CA LYS A 92 -17.04 -3.84 -15.44
C LYS A 92 -17.39 -4.80 -14.33
N ILE A 93 -18.63 -4.72 -13.82
CA ILE A 93 -19.15 -5.66 -12.83
C ILE A 93 -20.54 -6.11 -13.21
N ASP A 94 -20.80 -7.40 -13.00
CA ASP A 94 -22.14 -7.98 -12.94
C ASP A 94 -22.41 -8.35 -11.49
N LEU A 95 -23.19 -7.51 -10.79
CA LEU A 95 -23.54 -7.69 -9.39
C LEU A 95 -24.99 -8.16 -9.27
N SER A 96 -25.21 -9.45 -9.56
CA SER A 96 -26.53 -10.09 -9.42
C SER A 96 -27.02 -10.10 -7.95
N GLY A 97 -28.33 -10.28 -7.75
CA GLY A 97 -28.95 -10.36 -6.42
C GLY A 97 -28.27 -11.40 -5.53
N ILE A 98 -28.02 -12.60 -6.06
CA ILE A 98 -27.35 -13.69 -5.34
C ILE A 98 -25.94 -13.29 -4.88
N LYS A 99 -25.17 -12.60 -5.71
CA LYS A 99 -23.83 -12.14 -5.32
C LYS A 99 -23.88 -11.12 -4.19
N LYS A 100 -24.88 -10.22 -4.21
CA LYS A 100 -25.12 -9.26 -3.12
C LYS A 100 -25.50 -9.99 -1.83
N GLU A 101 -26.41 -10.95 -1.91
CA GLU A 101 -26.82 -11.76 -0.75
C GLU A 101 -25.63 -12.52 -0.13
N ILE A 102 -24.81 -13.19 -0.93
CA ILE A 102 -23.60 -13.87 -0.43
C ILE A 102 -22.67 -12.88 0.27
N PHE A 103 -22.43 -11.72 -0.34
CA PHE A 103 -21.56 -10.70 0.22
C PHE A 103 -22.08 -10.19 1.57
N GLU A 104 -23.36 -9.84 1.64
CA GLU A 104 -23.99 -9.30 2.85
C GLU A 104 -24.12 -10.36 3.94
N GLN A 105 -24.48 -11.60 3.59
CA GLN A 105 -24.61 -12.71 4.53
C GLN A 105 -23.29 -13.05 5.22
N VAL A 106 -22.17 -13.12 4.46
CA VAL A 106 -20.86 -13.40 5.04
C VAL A 106 -20.45 -12.30 6.01
N ILE A 107 -20.76 -11.03 5.72
CA ILE A 107 -20.44 -9.93 6.63
C ILE A 107 -21.32 -9.97 7.88
N TYR A 108 -22.61 -10.31 7.74
CA TYR A 108 -23.48 -10.55 8.90
C TYR A 108 -22.90 -11.65 9.82
N GLU A 109 -22.48 -12.79 9.27
CA GLU A 109 -21.86 -13.85 10.05
C GLU A 109 -20.58 -13.42 10.77
N ASN A 110 -19.79 -12.55 10.13
CA ASN A 110 -18.60 -11.96 10.75
C ASN A 110 -18.97 -11.01 11.90
N SER A 111 -20.06 -10.24 11.78
CA SER A 111 -20.50 -9.35 12.85
C SER A 111 -20.91 -10.13 14.10
N VAL A 112 -21.61 -11.25 13.94
CA VAL A 112 -22.01 -12.14 15.04
C VAL A 112 -20.80 -12.73 15.78
N ARG A 113 -19.70 -12.95 15.08
CA ARG A 113 -18.48 -13.55 15.67
C ARG A 113 -17.52 -12.55 16.29
N ASN A 114 -17.71 -11.25 16.01
CA ASN A 114 -16.81 -10.21 16.47
C ASN A 114 -17.53 -9.26 17.42
N PHE A 115 -17.23 -9.38 18.68
CA PHE A 115 -17.71 -8.44 19.69
C PHE A 115 -16.85 -7.15 19.64
N LEU A 116 -17.49 -5.98 19.66
CA LEU A 116 -16.84 -4.68 19.60
C LEU A 116 -17.12 -3.87 20.87
N GLU A 117 -16.07 -3.56 21.60
CA GLU A 117 -16.04 -2.62 22.72
C GLU A 117 -14.86 -1.65 22.49
N HIS A 118 -14.85 -0.95 21.37
CA HIS A 118 -13.73 -0.12 20.96
C HIS A 118 -14.13 1.33 20.92
N ASP A 119 -13.15 2.20 21.15
CA ASP A 119 -13.34 3.65 21.10
C ASP A 119 -13.25 4.17 19.66
N PHE A 120 -12.65 3.39 18.75
CA PHE A 120 -12.62 3.62 17.30
C PHE A 120 -12.66 2.30 16.52
N VAL A 121 -13.37 2.30 15.40
CA VAL A 121 -13.39 1.20 14.44
C VAL A 121 -12.91 1.70 13.08
N ILE A 122 -11.86 1.07 12.54
CA ILE A 122 -11.30 1.36 11.23
C ILE A 122 -11.54 0.15 10.32
N VAL A 123 -12.26 0.37 9.23
CA VAL A 123 -12.60 -0.67 8.27
C VAL A 123 -11.82 -0.43 6.99
N HIS A 124 -11.04 -1.42 6.56
CA HIS A 124 -10.15 -1.33 5.40
C HIS A 124 -10.77 -1.98 4.17
N ASP A 125 -10.85 -1.22 3.09
CA ASP A 125 -11.36 -1.64 1.79
C ASP A 125 -12.86 -2.04 1.78
N PRO A 126 -13.42 -2.46 0.63
CA PRO A 126 -14.86 -2.73 0.54
C PRO A 126 -15.32 -4.03 1.19
N GLN A 127 -14.41 -5.01 1.42
CA GLN A 127 -14.81 -6.32 1.89
C GLN A 127 -15.53 -6.27 3.24
N PRO A 128 -15.00 -5.63 4.31
CA PRO A 128 -15.68 -5.55 5.60
C PRO A 128 -16.61 -4.33 5.71
N LEU A 129 -16.78 -3.54 4.65
CA LEU A 129 -17.52 -2.27 4.68
C LEU A 129 -18.94 -2.38 5.29
N PRO A 130 -19.76 -3.44 4.99
CA PRO A 130 -21.10 -3.55 5.56
C PRO A 130 -21.15 -3.88 7.05
N LEU A 131 -20.04 -4.14 7.73
CA LEU A 131 -20.02 -4.43 9.17
C LEU A 131 -20.76 -3.36 9.97
N ILE A 132 -20.66 -2.09 9.59
CA ILE A 132 -21.33 -0.96 10.26
C ILE A 132 -22.86 -1.10 10.34
N GLU A 133 -23.47 -1.92 9.49
CA GLU A 133 -24.91 -2.18 9.49
C GLU A 133 -25.36 -3.00 10.70
N HIS A 134 -24.47 -3.80 11.27
CA HIS A 134 -24.78 -4.86 12.23
C HIS A 134 -24.39 -4.53 13.67
N TYR A 135 -23.93 -3.32 13.93
CA TYR A 135 -23.57 -2.86 15.27
C TYR A 135 -24.36 -1.59 15.64
N GLU A 136 -24.69 -1.46 16.91
CA GLU A 136 -25.06 -0.16 17.47
C GLU A 136 -23.82 0.73 17.45
N LYS A 137 -23.97 1.90 16.80
CA LYS A 137 -22.87 2.83 16.59
C LYS A 137 -22.72 3.75 17.80
N ASP A 138 -21.86 3.38 18.72
CA ASP A 138 -21.54 4.11 19.97
C ASP A 138 -20.15 4.79 19.91
N CYS A 139 -19.38 4.55 18.86
CA CYS A 139 -18.07 5.14 18.66
C CYS A 139 -17.85 5.57 17.17
N PRO A 140 -16.82 6.39 16.88
CA PRO A 140 -16.48 6.75 15.51
C PRO A 140 -16.04 5.53 14.66
N TRP A 141 -16.65 5.41 13.48
CA TRP A 141 -16.31 4.43 12.45
C TRP A 141 -15.66 5.13 11.26
N ILE A 142 -14.49 4.66 10.85
CA ILE A 142 -13.66 5.22 9.79
C ILE A 142 -13.52 4.19 8.68
N TRP A 143 -13.89 4.54 7.45
CA TRP A 143 -13.60 3.70 6.29
C TRP A 143 -12.27 4.10 5.65
N ARG A 144 -11.31 3.19 5.58
CA ARG A 144 -10.04 3.38 4.90
C ARG A 144 -10.03 2.63 3.57
N CYS A 145 -10.16 3.33 2.46
CA CYS A 145 -10.02 2.75 1.12
C CYS A 145 -8.58 2.87 0.63
N HIS A 146 -7.97 1.72 0.29
CA HIS A 146 -6.62 1.65 -0.27
C HIS A 146 -6.61 1.55 -1.79
N ILE A 147 -7.78 1.38 -2.40
CA ILE A 147 -7.99 1.18 -3.83
C ILE A 147 -7.93 2.52 -4.55
N ASP A 148 -7.45 2.50 -5.79
CA ASP A 148 -7.57 3.66 -6.69
C ASP A 148 -9.04 3.89 -7.04
N LEU A 149 -9.59 4.99 -6.55
CA LEU A 149 -10.96 5.42 -6.81
C LEU A 149 -11.05 6.52 -7.86
N SER A 150 -10.02 6.80 -8.65
CA SER A 150 -10.03 7.93 -9.58
C SER A 150 -11.15 7.85 -10.64
N ARG A 151 -11.56 6.65 -11.03
CA ARG A 151 -12.69 6.42 -11.97
C ARG A 151 -13.45 5.14 -11.62
N PRO A 152 -14.15 5.08 -10.50
CA PRO A 152 -14.86 3.88 -10.08
C PRO A 152 -16.08 3.63 -10.96
N ASN A 153 -16.47 2.36 -11.06
CA ASN A 153 -17.72 1.98 -11.70
C ASN A 153 -18.91 2.57 -10.92
N GLU A 154 -19.82 3.25 -11.62
CA GLU A 154 -20.94 3.98 -10.99
C GLU A 154 -21.90 3.06 -10.24
N GLU A 155 -22.26 1.89 -10.81
CA GLU A 155 -23.14 0.92 -10.17
C GLU A 155 -22.53 0.42 -8.85
N MET A 156 -21.22 0.11 -8.87
CA MET A 156 -20.50 -0.32 -7.69
C MET A 156 -20.43 0.77 -6.63
N SER A 157 -20.12 1.99 -7.02
CA SER A 157 -20.07 3.15 -6.12
C SER A 157 -21.42 3.40 -5.46
N LYS A 158 -22.51 3.37 -6.25
CA LYS A 158 -23.88 3.52 -5.75
C LYS A 158 -24.26 2.41 -4.76
N TYR A 159 -23.85 1.17 -5.04
CA TYR A 159 -24.14 0.04 -4.16
C TYR A 159 -23.41 0.16 -2.82
N LEU A 160 -22.14 0.56 -2.79
CA LEU A 160 -21.37 0.71 -1.55
C LEU A 160 -21.74 1.96 -0.75
N ARG A 161 -22.21 3.03 -1.41
CA ARG A 161 -22.55 4.31 -0.78
C ARG A 161 -23.53 4.14 0.38
N ARG A 162 -24.46 3.19 0.33
CA ARG A 162 -25.44 2.93 1.39
C ARG A 162 -24.79 2.61 2.76
N TRP A 163 -23.57 2.09 2.76
CA TRP A 163 -22.79 1.88 3.98
C TRP A 163 -21.79 2.99 4.22
N ILE A 164 -21.11 3.48 3.16
CA ILE A 164 -20.11 4.55 3.28
C ILE A 164 -20.73 5.77 3.98
N ASP A 165 -21.96 6.13 3.64
CA ASP A 165 -22.65 7.29 4.20
C ASP A 165 -23.01 7.16 5.71
N LYS A 166 -22.81 5.99 6.30
CA LYS A 166 -22.95 5.74 7.75
C LYS A 166 -21.65 5.92 8.54
N TYR A 167 -20.51 5.95 7.86
CA TYR A 167 -19.20 6.18 8.48
C TYR A 167 -19.06 7.65 8.91
N ASP A 168 -18.19 7.91 9.89
CA ASP A 168 -17.91 9.27 10.39
C ASP A 168 -16.80 9.96 9.60
N ALA A 169 -15.92 9.17 9.00
CA ALA A 169 -14.88 9.67 8.11
C ALA A 169 -14.50 8.62 7.07
N VAL A 170 -13.98 9.10 5.95
CA VAL A 170 -13.37 8.27 4.90
C VAL A 170 -11.92 8.69 4.74
N ILE A 171 -11.02 7.71 4.63
CA ILE A 171 -9.62 7.96 4.32
C ILE A 171 -9.30 7.35 2.96
N VAL A 172 -8.78 8.18 2.06
CA VAL A 172 -8.30 7.78 0.73
C VAL A 172 -6.79 8.01 0.60
N SER A 173 -6.17 7.48 -0.45
CA SER A 173 -4.71 7.57 -0.62
C SER A 173 -4.25 8.80 -1.40
N SER A 174 -5.14 9.50 -2.11
CA SER A 174 -4.87 10.68 -2.93
C SER A 174 -6.06 11.62 -2.98
N GLU A 175 -5.84 12.88 -3.28
CA GLU A 175 -6.90 13.87 -3.55
C GLU A 175 -7.79 13.46 -4.73
N GLU A 176 -7.21 12.85 -5.77
CA GLU A 176 -7.94 12.36 -6.95
C GLU A 176 -8.91 11.20 -6.64
N TYR A 177 -8.76 10.57 -5.46
CA TYR A 177 -9.63 9.45 -5.03
C TYR A 177 -10.83 9.93 -4.19
N LYS A 178 -10.92 11.23 -3.94
CA LYS A 178 -12.09 11.82 -3.29
C LYS A 178 -13.27 11.89 -4.26
N HIS A 179 -14.44 11.56 -3.75
CA HIS A 179 -15.70 11.65 -4.47
C HIS A 179 -16.75 12.35 -3.58
N GLU A 180 -17.85 12.75 -4.19
CA GLU A 180 -19.00 13.26 -3.43
C GLU A 180 -19.52 12.15 -2.51
N MET A 181 -19.35 12.30 -1.20
CA MET A 181 -19.76 11.39 -0.13
C MET A 181 -20.24 12.22 1.08
N LYS A 182 -21.15 11.64 1.88
CA LYS A 182 -21.65 12.31 3.08
C LYS A 182 -20.55 12.53 4.15
N PRO A 183 -19.71 11.52 4.49
CA PRO A 183 -18.67 11.72 5.50
C PRO A 183 -17.50 12.56 4.99
N PRO A 184 -16.82 13.31 5.87
CA PRO A 184 -15.59 14.03 5.53
C PRO A 184 -14.51 13.07 5.04
N GLN A 185 -13.72 13.53 4.06
CA GLN A 185 -12.69 12.74 3.44
C GLN A 185 -11.29 13.28 3.75
N HIS A 186 -10.42 12.40 4.19
CA HIS A 186 -9.03 12.68 4.54
C HIS A 186 -8.08 11.96 3.58
N VAL A 187 -6.94 12.58 3.28
CA VAL A 187 -5.92 11.95 2.42
C VAL A 187 -4.74 11.48 3.27
N PHE A 188 -4.61 10.16 3.41
CA PHE A 188 -3.45 9.53 4.05
C PHE A 188 -2.71 8.68 3.03
N MET A 189 -1.62 9.22 2.49
CA MET A 189 -0.75 8.42 1.62
C MET A 189 -0.23 7.22 2.39
N PRO A 190 -0.17 6.02 1.79
CA PRO A 190 0.47 4.85 2.39
C PRO A 190 1.89 5.11 2.85
N ALA A 191 2.38 4.25 3.73
CA ALA A 191 3.71 4.38 4.31
C ALA A 191 4.41 3.02 4.43
N ILE A 192 5.74 3.05 4.45
CA ILE A 192 6.56 1.87 4.71
C ILE A 192 7.14 1.89 6.13
N ASN A 193 7.40 0.70 6.66
CA ASN A 193 8.18 0.52 7.88
C ASN A 193 9.66 0.32 7.48
N PRO A 194 10.57 1.26 7.77
CA PRO A 194 11.98 1.16 7.39
C PRO A 194 12.72 0.05 8.14
N PHE A 195 12.17 -0.44 9.24
CA PHE A 195 12.76 -1.50 10.08
C PHE A 195 12.24 -2.90 9.77
N ASN A 196 11.30 -3.02 8.82
CA ASN A 196 10.89 -4.33 8.33
C ASN A 196 12.10 -5.06 7.72
N ILE A 197 12.13 -6.40 7.84
CA ILE A 197 13.23 -7.23 7.36
C ILE A 197 13.62 -6.96 5.89
N LYS A 198 12.64 -6.65 5.05
CA LYS A 198 12.86 -6.32 3.64
C LYS A 198 13.41 -4.90 3.41
N ASN A 199 13.24 -3.99 4.37
CA ASN A 199 13.63 -2.58 4.28
C ASN A 199 14.92 -2.24 5.05
N ARG A 200 15.40 -3.16 5.90
CA ARG A 200 16.65 -2.95 6.63
C ARG A 200 17.86 -2.85 5.71
N GLU A 201 18.89 -2.19 6.17
CA GLU A 201 20.18 -2.21 5.49
C GLU A 201 20.76 -3.64 5.51
N LEU A 202 21.37 -4.03 4.41
CA LEU A 202 22.08 -5.30 4.26
C LEU A 202 23.58 -5.02 4.09
N SER A 203 24.41 -5.88 4.63
CA SER A 203 25.85 -5.85 4.34
C SER A 203 26.11 -6.39 2.93
N ASP A 204 27.23 -5.97 2.33
CA ASP A 204 27.63 -6.46 1.00
C ASP A 204 27.72 -8.00 0.97
N LYS A 205 28.23 -8.61 2.05
CA LYS A 205 28.28 -10.07 2.18
C LYS A 205 26.89 -10.71 2.12
N GLU A 206 25.87 -10.15 2.83
CA GLU A 206 24.50 -10.67 2.77
C GLU A 206 23.90 -10.52 1.36
N ILE A 207 24.23 -9.42 0.67
CA ILE A 207 23.80 -9.20 -0.71
C ILE A 207 24.42 -10.26 -1.62
N ASP A 208 25.72 -10.44 -1.57
CA ASP A 208 26.46 -11.40 -2.42
C ASP A 208 25.98 -12.84 -2.18
N GLU A 209 25.79 -13.24 -0.92
CA GLU A 209 25.25 -14.56 -0.57
C GLU A 209 23.84 -14.77 -1.16
N ARG A 210 22.98 -13.75 -1.15
CA ARG A 210 21.64 -13.84 -1.72
C ARG A 210 21.66 -13.90 -3.24
N LEU A 211 22.46 -13.06 -3.90
CA LEU A 211 22.60 -13.08 -5.35
C LEU A 211 23.14 -14.43 -5.82
N ALA A 212 24.15 -14.97 -5.14
CA ALA A 212 24.70 -16.29 -5.43
C ALA A 212 23.67 -17.42 -5.22
N HIS A 213 22.89 -17.36 -4.14
CA HIS A 213 21.84 -18.35 -3.85
C HIS A 213 20.81 -18.43 -4.99
N TYR A 214 20.40 -17.29 -5.53
CA TYR A 214 19.45 -17.22 -6.66
C TYR A 214 20.13 -17.28 -8.02
N LYS A 215 21.45 -17.49 -8.08
CA LYS A 215 22.25 -17.55 -9.31
C LYS A 215 22.09 -16.30 -10.19
N ILE A 216 21.94 -15.13 -9.55
CA ILE A 216 21.86 -13.84 -10.24
C ILE A 216 23.30 -13.42 -10.58
N PRO A 217 23.64 -13.21 -11.87
CA PRO A 217 24.96 -12.77 -12.27
C PRO A 217 25.25 -11.34 -11.79
N THR A 218 26.48 -11.07 -11.36
CA THR A 218 26.93 -9.78 -10.81
C THR A 218 28.00 -9.10 -11.67
N ASP A 219 28.33 -9.69 -12.81
CA ASP A 219 29.30 -9.17 -13.78
C ASP A 219 28.80 -7.97 -14.58
N LEU A 220 27.48 -7.79 -14.66
CA LEU A 220 26.82 -6.66 -15.30
C LEU A 220 25.89 -5.91 -14.34
N PRO A 221 25.62 -4.62 -14.61
CA PRO A 221 24.61 -3.87 -13.87
C PRO A 221 23.23 -4.54 -13.95
N LEU A 222 22.46 -4.46 -12.85
CA LEU A 222 21.13 -5.05 -12.76
C LEU A 222 20.05 -4.01 -12.99
N VAL A 223 19.09 -4.35 -13.83
CA VAL A 223 17.76 -3.72 -13.90
C VAL A 223 16.77 -4.70 -13.27
N VAL A 224 15.98 -4.25 -12.30
CA VAL A 224 15.14 -5.15 -11.51
C VAL A 224 13.68 -4.68 -11.53
N GLN A 225 12.76 -5.61 -11.80
CA GLN A 225 11.34 -5.43 -11.52
C GLN A 225 10.95 -6.36 -10.39
N ILE A 226 10.33 -5.80 -9.34
CA ILE A 226 9.77 -6.55 -8.21
C ILE A 226 8.26 -6.31 -8.18
N SER A 227 7.49 -7.31 -8.61
CA SER A 227 6.03 -7.22 -8.67
C SER A 227 5.40 -8.60 -8.72
N ARG A 228 4.07 -8.70 -8.56
CA ARG A 228 3.36 -9.91 -8.99
C ARG A 228 3.47 -10.03 -10.51
N PHE A 229 3.47 -11.26 -11.01
CA PHE A 229 3.39 -11.51 -12.45
C PHE A 229 1.94 -11.47 -12.91
N ASP A 230 1.37 -10.28 -12.91
CA ASP A 230 0.04 -10.01 -13.43
C ASP A 230 0.10 -8.91 -14.53
N PRO A 231 -0.91 -8.85 -15.41
CA PRO A 231 -0.93 -7.89 -16.52
C PRO A 231 -0.83 -6.42 -16.07
N TRP A 232 -1.27 -6.10 -14.86
CA TRP A 232 -1.25 -4.76 -14.29
C TRP A 232 0.17 -4.25 -13.99
N LYS A 233 1.12 -5.17 -13.84
CA LYS A 233 2.53 -4.87 -13.58
C LYS A 233 3.38 -4.85 -14.87
N ASP A 234 2.77 -5.18 -15.98
CA ASP A 234 3.35 -5.17 -17.33
C ASP A 234 4.79 -5.71 -17.42
N PRO A 235 5.07 -6.93 -16.95
CA PRO A 235 6.41 -7.49 -17.05
C PRO A 235 6.85 -7.66 -18.50
N GLU A 236 5.91 -7.82 -19.43
CA GLU A 236 6.20 -7.91 -20.87
C GLU A 236 6.68 -6.57 -21.43
N GLY A 237 6.06 -5.46 -21.04
CA GLY A 237 6.50 -4.12 -21.39
C GLY A 237 7.88 -3.80 -20.86
N VAL A 238 8.17 -4.21 -19.61
CA VAL A 238 9.52 -4.09 -19.02
C VAL A 238 10.56 -4.85 -19.82
N VAL A 239 10.27 -6.08 -20.25
CA VAL A 239 11.17 -6.86 -21.13
C VAL A 239 11.39 -6.16 -22.46
N LYS A 240 10.34 -5.58 -23.07
CA LYS A 240 10.45 -4.85 -24.35
C LYS A 240 11.31 -3.58 -24.18
N ALA A 241 11.06 -2.77 -23.15
CA ALA A 241 11.86 -1.57 -22.85
C ALA A 241 13.33 -1.93 -22.59
N PHE A 242 13.57 -2.98 -21.82
CA PHE A 242 14.92 -3.47 -21.55
C PHE A 242 15.63 -3.95 -22.83
N LYS A 243 14.93 -4.65 -23.73
CA LYS A 243 15.50 -5.05 -25.05
C LYS A 243 15.90 -3.85 -25.91
N LEU A 244 15.14 -2.74 -25.84
CA LEU A 244 15.52 -1.50 -26.50
C LEU A 244 16.77 -0.90 -25.89
N ALA A 245 16.85 -0.79 -24.57
CA ALA A 245 18.00 -0.24 -23.84
C ALA A 245 19.27 -1.09 -24.05
N ARG A 246 19.14 -2.41 -24.15
CA ARG A 246 20.30 -3.32 -24.41
C ARG A 246 20.98 -3.14 -25.75
N LYS A 247 20.38 -2.40 -26.69
CA LYS A 247 21.06 -2.03 -27.93
C LYS A 247 22.22 -1.04 -27.69
N GLU A 248 22.18 -0.32 -26.56
CA GLU A 248 23.13 0.74 -26.24
C GLU A 248 24.01 0.45 -25.02
N VAL A 249 23.62 -0.47 -24.14
CA VAL A 249 24.32 -0.76 -22.89
C VAL A 249 24.12 -2.21 -22.47
N GLU A 250 25.18 -2.83 -21.98
CA GLU A 250 25.09 -4.19 -21.42
C GLU A 250 24.57 -4.15 -19.99
N ALA A 251 23.57 -4.99 -19.71
CA ALA A 251 22.94 -5.13 -18.41
C ALA A 251 22.22 -6.47 -18.29
N THR A 252 21.88 -6.87 -17.06
CA THR A 252 21.06 -8.03 -16.74
C THR A 252 19.70 -7.57 -16.24
N LEU A 253 18.61 -8.14 -16.79
CA LEU A 253 17.24 -7.93 -16.28
C LEU A 253 16.89 -9.05 -15.30
N VAL A 254 16.45 -8.66 -14.11
CA VAL A 254 15.93 -9.58 -13.09
C VAL A 254 14.44 -9.27 -12.86
N LEU A 255 13.60 -10.25 -13.14
CA LEU A 255 12.17 -10.19 -12.81
C LEU A 255 11.95 -11.03 -11.55
N LEU A 256 11.57 -10.40 -10.46
CA LEU A 256 11.29 -11.04 -9.19
C LEU A 256 9.83 -10.86 -8.80
N GLY A 257 9.11 -11.97 -8.66
CA GLY A 257 7.71 -11.90 -8.30
C GLY A 257 7.14 -13.26 -7.90
N ASN A 258 5.89 -13.23 -7.48
CA ASN A 258 5.13 -14.44 -7.18
C ASN A 258 3.87 -14.47 -8.05
N PHE A 259 3.39 -15.67 -8.38
CA PHE A 259 2.07 -15.84 -8.95
C PHE A 259 1.02 -15.67 -7.84
N ALA A 260 -0.02 -14.92 -8.12
CA ALA A 260 -1.16 -14.87 -7.22
C ALA A 260 -1.87 -16.23 -7.27
N THR A 261 -1.86 -16.97 -6.19
CA THR A 261 -2.51 -18.28 -6.07
C THR A 261 -4.04 -18.19 -6.12
N ASP A 262 -4.58 -16.99 -5.98
CA ASP A 262 -6.00 -16.63 -5.95
C ASP A 262 -6.47 -15.90 -7.23
N ASP A 263 -5.63 -15.80 -8.27
CA ASP A 263 -5.95 -15.09 -9.53
C ASP A 263 -5.87 -16.02 -10.76
N PRO A 264 -6.95 -16.75 -11.11
CA PRO A 264 -6.99 -17.62 -12.29
C PRO A 264 -7.11 -16.87 -13.62
N GLU A 265 -7.27 -15.55 -13.62
CA GLU A 265 -7.53 -14.73 -14.83
C GLU A 265 -6.30 -14.05 -15.44
N GLY A 266 -5.09 -14.44 -15.09
CA GLY A 266 -3.83 -13.83 -15.57
C GLY A 266 -3.63 -13.76 -17.09
N SER A 267 -4.63 -14.08 -17.90
CA SER A 267 -4.48 -14.17 -19.36
C SER A 267 -5.35 -13.22 -20.21
N LYS A 268 -6.21 -12.37 -19.67
CA LYS A 268 -7.24 -11.70 -20.50
C LYS A 268 -7.46 -10.19 -20.34
N ILE A 269 -6.69 -9.42 -19.59
CA ILE A 269 -7.06 -8.01 -19.37
C ILE A 269 -5.94 -7.05 -19.77
N PHE A 270 -6.05 -6.53 -20.99
CA PHE A 270 -5.16 -5.50 -21.55
C PHE A 270 -5.67 -4.06 -21.40
N GLU A 271 -6.71 -3.78 -20.60
CA GLU A 271 -7.45 -2.50 -20.73
C GLU A 271 -7.55 -1.63 -19.49
N SER A 272 -6.68 -1.63 -18.51
CA SER A 272 -6.57 -0.48 -17.59
C SER A 272 -5.40 -0.61 -16.64
N LEU A 273 -4.29 -0.03 -17.01
CA LEU A 273 -3.11 0.19 -16.14
C LEU A 273 -3.48 1.17 -15.02
N ARG A 274 -4.01 0.67 -13.94
CA ARG A 274 -4.22 1.44 -12.70
C ARG A 274 -3.66 0.66 -11.55
N GLU A 275 -2.49 1.07 -11.15
CA GLU A 275 -1.87 0.54 -9.95
C GLU A 275 -2.28 1.39 -8.75
N GLY A 276 -2.59 0.73 -7.61
CA GLY A 276 -2.64 1.39 -6.32
C GLY A 276 -1.30 2.07 -5.99
N PHE A 277 -1.08 2.46 -4.73
CA PHE A 277 0.10 3.28 -4.34
C PHE A 277 1.47 2.68 -4.71
N GLY A 278 1.61 1.36 -4.84
CA GLY A 278 2.88 0.72 -5.22
C GLY A 278 3.95 0.85 -4.14
N LEU A 279 3.78 0.20 -2.99
CA LEU A 279 4.76 0.25 -1.89
C LEU A 279 6.17 -0.17 -2.32
N THR A 280 6.31 -1.06 -3.30
CA THR A 280 7.60 -1.48 -3.87
C THR A 280 8.41 -0.31 -4.44
N VAL A 281 7.75 0.73 -4.95
CA VAL A 281 8.40 1.98 -5.40
C VAL A 281 9.04 2.69 -4.20
N ALA A 282 8.27 2.95 -3.13
CA ALA A 282 8.79 3.57 -1.91
C ALA A 282 9.93 2.74 -1.28
N GLU A 283 9.85 1.42 -1.32
CA GLU A 283 10.87 0.52 -0.80
C GLU A 283 12.17 0.57 -1.61
N ALA A 284 12.09 0.57 -2.94
CA ALA A 284 13.25 0.76 -3.81
C ALA A 284 13.90 2.14 -3.60
N MET A 285 13.10 3.20 -3.55
CA MET A 285 13.55 4.55 -3.26
C MET A 285 14.22 4.66 -1.88
N TRP A 286 13.68 3.96 -0.86
CA TRP A 286 14.29 3.87 0.47
C TRP A 286 15.68 3.25 0.44
N LYS A 287 15.90 2.28 -0.44
CA LYS A 287 17.19 1.63 -0.70
C LYS A 287 18.14 2.46 -1.56
N ARG A 288 17.82 3.71 -1.86
CA ARG A 288 18.57 4.60 -2.77
C ARG A 288 18.65 4.06 -4.21
N THR A 289 17.69 3.26 -4.61
CA THR A 289 17.59 2.78 -5.98
C THR A 289 16.70 3.74 -6.77
N PRO A 290 17.19 4.40 -7.82
CA PRO A 290 16.37 5.19 -8.71
C PRO A 290 15.30 4.30 -9.35
N VAL A 291 14.09 4.78 -9.39
CA VAL A 291 12.95 4.06 -9.97
C VAL A 291 12.53 4.70 -11.28
N ILE A 292 12.27 3.87 -12.28
CA ILE A 292 11.55 4.23 -13.49
C ILE A 292 10.16 3.65 -13.33
N GLY A 293 9.15 4.49 -13.28
CA GLY A 293 7.76 4.09 -13.04
C GLY A 293 6.81 4.64 -14.07
N GLY A 294 5.70 3.94 -14.33
CA GLY A 294 4.62 4.47 -15.15
C GLY A 294 4.00 5.71 -14.53
N ASP A 295 3.64 6.70 -15.34
CA ASP A 295 2.94 7.92 -14.90
C ASP A 295 1.46 7.64 -14.63
N VAL A 296 1.20 6.72 -13.67
CA VAL A 296 -0.13 6.22 -13.34
C VAL A 296 -0.32 6.05 -11.84
N GLY A 297 -1.56 6.16 -11.37
CA GLY A 297 -1.98 5.84 -10.01
C GLY A 297 -1.07 6.45 -8.93
N GLY A 298 -0.80 5.68 -7.89
CA GLY A 298 0.03 6.12 -6.76
C GLY A 298 1.53 6.27 -7.04
N ILE A 299 2.02 5.79 -8.19
CA ILE A 299 3.45 5.92 -8.57
C ILE A 299 3.80 7.38 -8.82
N ARG A 300 2.96 8.13 -9.53
CA ARG A 300 3.17 9.56 -9.83
C ARG A 300 3.29 10.46 -8.60
N TYR A 301 2.77 10.03 -7.44
CA TYR A 301 2.90 10.80 -6.20
C TYR A 301 4.21 10.54 -5.46
N GLN A 302 4.90 9.47 -5.83
CA GLN A 302 6.17 9.09 -5.23
C GLN A 302 7.36 9.60 -6.02
N ILE A 303 7.24 9.62 -7.35
CA ILE A 303 8.31 10.01 -8.27
C ILE A 303 8.07 11.44 -8.77
N GLU A 304 9.07 12.29 -8.59
CA GLU A 304 9.20 13.58 -9.25
C GLU A 304 10.19 13.39 -10.40
N ASP A 305 9.67 13.51 -11.64
CA ASP A 305 10.39 13.16 -12.85
C ASP A 305 11.72 13.90 -12.99
N GLY A 306 12.80 13.19 -13.28
CA GLY A 306 14.17 13.71 -13.38
C GLY A 306 14.79 14.16 -12.05
N VAL A 307 14.07 14.13 -10.92
CA VAL A 307 14.54 14.58 -9.60
C VAL A 307 14.89 13.42 -8.68
N ASN A 308 13.99 12.46 -8.51
CA ASN A 308 14.17 11.32 -7.62
C ASN A 308 13.92 9.97 -8.29
N GLY A 309 13.69 9.99 -9.61
CA GLY A 309 13.38 8.87 -10.48
C GLY A 309 12.91 9.38 -11.83
N PHE A 310 12.30 8.50 -12.63
CA PHE A 310 11.72 8.86 -13.92
C PHE A 310 10.29 8.35 -14.03
N LEU A 311 9.39 9.19 -14.58
CA LEU A 311 8.04 8.81 -14.99
C LEU A 311 8.00 8.61 -16.49
N VAL A 312 7.32 7.56 -16.94
CA VAL A 312 7.22 7.19 -18.35
C VAL A 312 5.78 6.80 -18.70
N SER A 313 5.37 7.07 -19.93
CA SER A 313 4.03 6.79 -20.44
C SER A 313 4.01 5.71 -21.53
N SER A 314 5.19 5.27 -21.98
CA SER A 314 5.31 4.22 -23.00
C SER A 314 6.55 3.35 -22.80
N ILE A 315 6.60 2.22 -23.51
CA ILE A 315 7.74 1.30 -23.53
C ILE A 315 8.98 1.98 -24.12
N GLU A 316 8.79 2.77 -25.16
CA GLU A 316 9.84 3.50 -25.87
C GLU A 316 10.46 4.56 -24.95
N GLU A 317 9.61 5.32 -24.24
CA GLU A 317 10.06 6.31 -23.26
C GLU A 317 10.85 5.67 -22.11
N ALA A 318 10.53 4.44 -21.71
CA ALA A 318 11.23 3.77 -20.62
C ALA A 318 12.68 3.38 -20.97
N ALA A 319 13.01 3.17 -22.24
CA ALA A 319 14.33 2.72 -22.65
C ALA A 319 15.43 3.78 -22.40
N GLU A 320 15.15 5.05 -22.64
CA GLU A 320 16.12 6.14 -22.48
C GLU A 320 16.56 6.30 -21.01
N PRO A 321 15.68 6.43 -20.01
CA PRO A 321 16.09 6.47 -18.59
C PRO A 321 16.88 5.23 -18.15
N ILE A 322 16.57 4.04 -18.66
CA ILE A 322 17.35 2.83 -18.36
C ILE A 322 18.79 3.03 -18.83
N VAL A 323 19.00 3.46 -20.07
CA VAL A 323 20.33 3.70 -20.64
C VAL A 323 21.08 4.76 -19.83
N ARG A 324 20.44 5.90 -19.53
CA ARG A 324 21.03 6.99 -18.76
C ARG A 324 21.50 6.52 -17.39
N LEU A 325 20.63 5.85 -16.64
CA LEU A 325 20.95 5.36 -15.30
C LEU A 325 22.06 4.31 -15.32
N LEU A 326 22.16 3.50 -16.37
CA LEU A 326 23.23 2.50 -16.48
C LEU A 326 24.57 3.12 -16.86
N LYS A 327 24.59 4.14 -17.76
CA LYS A 327 25.83 4.82 -18.21
C LYS A 327 26.34 5.86 -17.21
N ASP A 328 25.47 6.54 -16.47
CA ASP A 328 25.84 7.61 -15.56
C ASP A 328 25.67 7.21 -14.08
N LYS A 329 26.76 6.74 -13.49
CA LYS A 329 26.83 6.39 -12.06
C LYS A 329 26.52 7.59 -11.15
N LYS A 330 27.00 8.81 -11.50
CA LYS A 330 26.80 10.00 -10.69
C LYS A 330 25.31 10.38 -10.64
N LEU A 331 24.66 10.40 -11.79
CA LEU A 331 23.21 10.63 -11.89
C LEU A 331 22.44 9.59 -11.05
N ARG A 332 22.79 8.32 -11.18
CA ARG A 332 22.14 7.23 -10.42
C ARG A 332 22.26 7.43 -8.91
N GLU A 333 23.43 7.81 -8.42
CA GLU A 333 23.67 8.08 -6.99
C GLU A 333 22.91 9.31 -6.50
N GLU A 334 22.87 10.39 -7.29
CA GLU A 334 22.17 11.63 -6.96
C GLU A 334 20.65 11.41 -6.87
N LEU A 335 20.06 10.75 -7.88
CA LEU A 335 18.64 10.43 -7.87
C LEU A 335 18.30 9.47 -6.71
N GLY A 336 19.13 8.47 -6.46
CA GLY A 336 18.94 7.54 -5.35
C GLY A 336 18.97 8.23 -3.97
N LYS A 337 19.85 9.20 -3.75
CA LYS A 337 19.87 10.02 -2.52
C LYS A 337 18.58 10.83 -2.36
N LYS A 338 18.12 11.49 -3.43
CA LYS A 338 16.88 12.28 -3.42
C LYS A 338 15.66 11.39 -3.24
N ALA A 339 15.64 10.21 -3.87
CA ALA A 339 14.61 9.20 -3.70
C ALA A 339 14.44 8.80 -2.22
N ARG A 340 15.53 8.42 -1.55
CA ARG A 340 15.52 8.09 -0.11
C ARG A 340 15.04 9.26 0.75
N GLU A 341 15.46 10.49 0.44
CA GLU A 341 15.04 11.68 1.17
C GLU A 341 13.54 11.96 1.00
N THR A 342 12.98 11.72 -0.18
CA THR A 342 11.55 11.80 -0.43
C THR A 342 10.77 10.81 0.45
N VAL A 343 11.21 9.54 0.50
CA VAL A 343 10.58 8.53 1.35
C VAL A 343 10.71 8.90 2.83
N ARG A 344 11.89 9.36 3.27
CA ARG A 344 12.13 9.79 4.65
C ARG A 344 11.14 10.87 5.08
N LYS A 345 10.85 11.83 4.22
CA LYS A 345 9.95 12.95 4.51
C LYS A 345 8.47 12.57 4.43
N LYS A 346 8.09 11.80 3.40
CA LYS A 346 6.69 11.66 3.00
C LYS A 346 6.07 10.28 3.26
N PHE A 347 6.87 9.19 3.30
CA PHE A 347 6.34 7.83 3.22
C PHE A 347 6.78 6.89 4.35
N LEU A 348 7.29 7.43 5.47
CA LEU A 348 7.57 6.61 6.66
C LEU A 348 6.33 6.45 7.55
N LEU A 349 6.28 5.33 8.25
CA LEU A 349 5.19 4.96 9.16
C LEU A 349 4.92 6.00 10.25
N THR A 350 5.94 6.75 10.69
CA THR A 350 5.80 7.85 11.67
C THR A 350 4.81 8.93 11.22
N ARG A 351 4.84 9.31 9.91
CA ARG A 351 3.86 10.27 9.37
C ARG A 351 2.45 9.66 9.37
N TYR A 352 2.36 8.38 9.04
CA TYR A 352 1.07 7.69 8.95
C TYR A 352 0.39 7.56 10.32
N VAL A 353 1.16 7.21 11.36
CA VAL A 353 0.69 7.21 12.76
C VAL A 353 0.25 8.62 13.18
N GLU A 354 1.07 9.65 12.90
CA GLU A 354 0.75 11.03 13.23
C GLU A 354 -0.60 11.46 12.61
N ASN A 355 -0.87 11.11 11.36
CA ASN A 355 -2.13 11.40 10.70
C ASN A 355 -3.35 10.75 11.42
N TYR A 356 -3.21 9.52 11.90
CA TYR A 356 -4.28 8.87 12.66
C TYR A 356 -4.50 9.53 14.01
N LEU A 357 -3.43 9.89 14.74
CA LEU A 357 -3.56 10.60 16.01
C LEU A 357 -4.25 11.96 15.83
N ASP A 358 -3.93 12.69 14.76
CA ASP A 358 -4.59 13.95 14.42
C ASP A 358 -6.07 13.74 14.06
N LEU A 359 -6.40 12.68 13.35
CA LEU A 359 -7.79 12.35 13.04
C LEU A 359 -8.57 11.97 14.31
N PHE A 360 -8.02 11.15 15.21
CA PHE A 360 -8.67 10.80 16.47
C PHE A 360 -8.96 12.04 17.33
N GLU A 361 -8.06 13.03 17.33
CA GLU A 361 -8.26 14.28 18.06
C GLU A 361 -9.50 15.06 17.58
N THR A 362 -9.88 14.94 16.30
CA THR A 362 -11.09 15.62 15.76
C THR A 362 -12.39 15.07 16.33
N PHE A 363 -12.40 13.81 16.77
CA PHE A 363 -13.56 13.16 17.37
C PHE A 363 -13.59 13.25 18.91
N SER A 364 -12.51 13.67 19.53
CA SER A 364 -12.40 13.78 21.00
C SER A 364 -12.83 15.11 21.57
N ARG A 365 -13.43 16.00 20.74
CA ARG A 365 -13.89 17.34 21.12
C ARG A 365 -15.36 17.41 21.44
#